data_19a7a74a39dfcd2e1e213eefbaea582e
#
_entry.id   19a7a74a39dfcd2e1e213eefbaea582e
#
_cell.length_a   1.000
_cell.length_b   1.000
_cell.length_c   1.000
_cell.angle_alpha   90.00
_cell.angle_beta   90.00
_cell.angle_gamma   90.00
#
_symmetry.space_group_name_H-M   'P 1'
#
loop_
_entity.id
_entity.type
_entity.pdbx_description
1 polymer ?
#
loop_
_entity_poly.entity_id
_entity_poly.type
_entity_poly.pdbx_seq_one_letter_code
_entity_poly.pdbx_strand_id
1 'polypeptide(L)'
;ACPSNIPGYTYDRALNPLVQKCTLCHPRLQEGKLPGCVEACPTGALVFGKRKDLVKIAWDRITAHPERYQNHVYGEHEMGGTAWMTISGAEFKEVGLNEDLGTKAAGEYTAGALGAVPMVVGIWPVLLGGAYAITKRKEQIAKEEQHDAVNAAVARTEEEAAKKLQASLDKAAKEAAKEKDRAVADEVK
;
A
#
# COMPACT_ATOMS: atom_id res chain seq x y z
N ALA A 1 -13.65 -3.97 11.98
CA ALA A 1 -14.92 -4.04 12.69
C ALA A 1 -14.65 -4.00 14.19
N CYS A 2 -15.42 -3.21 14.97
CA CYS A 2 -15.30 -3.15 16.42
C CYS A 2 -16.16 -4.26 17.05
N PRO A 3 -15.60 -5.20 17.82
CA PRO A 3 -16.37 -6.31 18.39
C PRO A 3 -17.39 -5.84 19.43
N SER A 4 -17.17 -4.67 20.03
CA SER A 4 -18.06 -4.07 21.03
C SER A 4 -19.09 -3.10 20.43
N ASN A 5 -19.15 -2.97 19.12
CA ASN A 5 -20.08 -2.10 18.39
C ASN A 5 -20.17 -0.64 18.87
N ILE A 6 -19.08 -0.11 19.41
CA ILE A 6 -18.99 1.24 20.01
C ILE A 6 -19.00 2.37 18.97
N PRO A 7 -18.34 2.26 17.80
CA PRO A 7 -18.33 3.35 16.83
C PRO A 7 -19.72 3.59 16.23
N GLY A 8 -20.20 4.81 16.34
CA GLY A 8 -21.45 5.26 15.73
C GLY A 8 -21.22 6.12 14.50
N TYR A 9 -22.20 6.13 13.59
CA TYR A 9 -22.21 7.03 12.46
C TYR A 9 -23.03 8.27 12.78
N THR A 10 -22.51 9.46 12.47
CA THR A 10 -23.28 10.71 12.48
C THR A 10 -23.73 11.02 11.06
N TYR A 11 -25.04 11.15 10.86
CA TYR A 11 -25.65 11.42 9.55
C TYR A 11 -26.00 12.89 9.34
N ASP A 12 -25.39 13.79 10.09
CA ASP A 12 -25.58 15.24 9.94
C ASP A 12 -25.23 15.73 8.53
N ARG A 13 -24.35 14.97 7.85
CA ARG A 13 -23.99 15.17 6.46
C ARG A 13 -24.35 13.92 5.66
N ALA A 14 -25.40 14.02 4.87
CA ALA A 14 -25.97 12.88 4.13
C ALA A 14 -24.97 12.18 3.20
N LEU A 15 -24.02 12.91 2.60
CA LEU A 15 -23.07 12.39 1.63
C LEU A 15 -21.69 12.01 2.23
N ASN A 16 -21.43 12.38 3.47
CA ASN A 16 -20.16 12.08 4.13
C ASN A 16 -20.36 11.88 5.64
N PRO A 17 -20.98 10.75 6.04
CA PRO A 17 -21.18 10.43 7.44
C PRO A 17 -19.83 10.21 8.14
N LEU A 18 -19.69 10.76 9.33
CA LEU A 18 -18.49 10.58 10.15
C LEU A 18 -18.65 9.39 11.10
N VAL A 19 -17.64 8.55 11.17
CA VAL A 19 -17.56 7.49 12.18
C VAL A 19 -16.92 8.08 13.44
N GLN A 20 -17.67 8.07 14.53
CA GLN A 20 -17.23 8.67 15.81
C GLN A 20 -17.33 7.67 16.95
N LYS A 21 -16.49 7.85 17.94
CA LYS A 21 -16.53 7.15 19.22
C LYS A 21 -16.12 8.09 20.33
N CYS A 22 -16.32 7.67 21.59
CA CYS A 22 -15.84 8.41 22.75
C CYS A 22 -14.32 8.64 22.66
N THR A 23 -13.89 9.90 22.80
CA THR A 23 -12.49 10.34 22.83
C THR A 23 -11.94 10.46 24.24
N LEU A 24 -12.67 10.02 25.26
CA LEU A 24 -12.38 10.22 26.69
C LEU A 24 -12.17 11.69 27.05
N CYS A 25 -12.82 12.62 26.35
CA CYS A 25 -12.70 14.07 26.53
C CYS A 25 -11.25 14.57 26.52
N HIS A 26 -10.43 14.07 25.61
CA HIS A 26 -9.00 14.38 25.52
C HIS A 26 -8.66 15.89 25.67
N PRO A 27 -9.39 16.84 25.03
CA PRO A 27 -9.12 18.27 25.24
C PRO A 27 -9.29 18.72 26.69
N ARG A 28 -10.33 18.24 27.37
CA ARG A 28 -10.56 18.56 28.80
C ARG A 28 -9.47 18.01 29.70
N LEU A 29 -8.98 16.80 29.39
CA LEU A 29 -7.89 16.17 30.13
C LEU A 29 -6.58 16.94 29.99
N GLN A 30 -6.31 17.51 28.83
CA GLN A 30 -5.15 18.40 28.61
C GLN A 30 -5.23 19.66 29.46
N GLU A 31 -6.43 20.16 29.76
CA GLU A 31 -6.67 21.28 30.66
C GLU A 31 -6.68 20.87 32.16
N GLY A 32 -6.41 19.61 32.49
CA GLY A 32 -6.46 19.09 33.83
C GLY A 32 -7.87 18.88 34.41
N LYS A 33 -8.90 18.94 33.57
CA LYS A 33 -10.30 18.73 33.95
C LYS A 33 -10.70 17.26 33.84
N LEU A 34 -11.72 16.85 34.57
CA LEU A 34 -12.32 15.52 34.44
C LEU A 34 -13.12 15.38 33.12
N PRO A 35 -13.30 14.14 32.63
CA PRO A 35 -14.25 13.88 31.55
C PRO A 35 -15.64 14.38 31.89
N GLY A 36 -16.36 14.98 30.94
CA GLY A 36 -17.65 15.59 31.19
C GLY A 36 -18.71 14.63 31.75
N CYS A 37 -18.71 13.37 31.35
CA CYS A 37 -19.62 12.34 31.85
C CYS A 37 -19.33 12.00 33.35
N VAL A 38 -18.07 12.03 33.76
CA VAL A 38 -17.68 11.80 35.17
C VAL A 38 -18.09 12.97 36.03
N GLU A 39 -17.83 14.19 35.56
CA GLU A 39 -18.18 15.43 36.27
C GLU A 39 -19.70 15.60 36.44
N ALA A 40 -20.45 15.21 35.40
CA ALA A 40 -21.91 15.30 35.39
C ALA A 40 -22.62 14.14 36.15
N CYS A 41 -21.89 13.11 36.60
CA CYS A 41 -22.51 11.95 37.26
C CYS A 41 -22.82 12.22 38.74
N PRO A 42 -24.09 12.42 39.15
CA PRO A 42 -24.43 12.79 40.50
C PRO A 42 -24.25 11.63 41.50
N THR A 43 -24.30 10.39 41.00
CA THR A 43 -24.21 9.18 41.82
C THR A 43 -22.80 8.67 42.00
N GLY A 44 -21.80 9.26 41.34
CA GLY A 44 -20.43 8.77 41.34
C GLY A 44 -20.26 7.36 40.69
N ALA A 45 -21.23 6.95 39.85
CA ALA A 45 -21.16 5.67 39.17
C ALA A 45 -20.01 5.63 38.15
N LEU A 46 -19.68 6.78 37.53
CA LEU A 46 -18.56 6.93 36.62
C LEU A 46 -17.34 7.44 37.39
N VAL A 47 -16.24 6.71 37.25
CA VAL A 47 -14.97 7.04 37.93
C VAL A 47 -13.88 7.11 36.85
N PHE A 48 -13.00 8.10 36.92
CA PHE A 48 -11.89 8.29 36.03
C PHE A 48 -10.56 8.29 36.77
N GLY A 49 -9.56 7.59 36.27
CA GLY A 49 -8.24 7.52 36.86
C GLY A 49 -7.29 6.57 36.16
N LYS A 50 -6.19 6.27 36.81
CA LYS A 50 -5.24 5.28 36.28
C LYS A 50 -5.87 3.90 36.35
N ARG A 51 -5.71 3.12 35.25
CA ARG A 51 -6.32 1.79 35.09
C ARG A 51 -6.05 0.87 36.30
N LYS A 52 -4.81 0.84 36.81
CA LYS A 52 -4.43 0.00 37.96
C LYS A 52 -5.24 0.34 39.22
N ASP A 53 -5.45 1.63 39.46
CA ASP A 53 -6.19 2.10 40.65
C ASP A 53 -7.69 1.82 40.46
N LEU A 54 -8.21 1.97 39.23
CA LEU A 54 -9.61 1.69 38.92
C LEU A 54 -9.94 0.20 39.01
N VAL A 55 -9.07 -0.69 38.58
CA VAL A 55 -9.23 -2.15 38.75
C VAL A 55 -9.32 -2.49 40.23
N LYS A 56 -8.43 -1.92 41.05
CA LYS A 56 -8.46 -2.13 42.48
C LYS A 56 -9.79 -1.64 43.12
N ILE A 57 -10.22 -0.43 42.78
CA ILE A 57 -11.51 0.12 43.25
C ILE A 57 -12.68 -0.76 42.81
N ALA A 58 -12.66 -1.30 41.57
CA ALA A 58 -13.71 -2.19 41.10
C ALA A 58 -13.78 -3.48 41.95
N TRP A 59 -12.65 -4.13 42.19
CA TRP A 59 -12.58 -5.33 43.03
C TRP A 59 -12.92 -5.05 44.47
N ASP A 60 -12.48 -3.92 45.08
CA ASP A 60 -12.83 -3.50 46.42
C ASP A 60 -14.36 -3.35 46.55
N ARG A 61 -15.05 -2.76 45.55
CA ARG A 61 -16.52 -2.64 45.50
C ARG A 61 -17.23 -3.99 45.40
N ILE A 62 -16.74 -4.89 44.54
CA ILE A 62 -17.31 -6.23 44.39
C ILE A 62 -17.16 -7.01 45.73
N THR A 63 -15.99 -6.94 46.34
CA THR A 63 -15.72 -7.63 47.62
C THR A 63 -16.53 -7.07 48.76
N ALA A 64 -16.76 -5.75 48.78
CA ALA A 64 -17.58 -5.11 49.81
C ALA A 64 -19.08 -5.42 49.68
N HIS A 65 -19.56 -5.67 48.47
CA HIS A 65 -20.98 -5.89 48.16
C HIS A 65 -21.18 -7.06 47.18
N PRO A 66 -20.84 -8.30 47.60
CA PRO A 66 -20.91 -9.49 46.71
C PRO A 66 -22.35 -9.82 46.33
N GLU A 67 -23.33 -9.42 47.12
CA GLU A 67 -24.76 -9.59 46.83
C GLU A 67 -25.27 -8.62 45.74
N ARG A 68 -24.53 -7.54 45.47
CA ARG A 68 -24.94 -6.49 44.54
C ARG A 68 -24.27 -6.58 43.18
N TYR A 69 -23.06 -7.12 43.14
CA TYR A 69 -22.23 -7.12 41.95
C TYR A 69 -21.88 -8.56 41.55
N GLN A 70 -21.79 -8.79 40.26
CA GLN A 70 -21.19 -10.03 39.73
C GLN A 70 -19.69 -10.06 40.08
N ASN A 71 -19.16 -11.25 40.31
CA ASN A 71 -17.74 -11.46 40.64
C ASN A 71 -16.88 -11.38 39.35
N HIS A 72 -17.05 -10.30 38.61
CA HIS A 72 -16.35 -10.05 37.35
C HIS A 72 -16.26 -8.55 37.04
N VAL A 73 -15.09 -8.12 36.57
CA VAL A 73 -14.85 -6.76 36.04
C VAL A 73 -14.74 -6.83 34.54
N TYR A 74 -15.82 -6.52 33.84
CA TYR A 74 -15.84 -6.51 32.40
C TYR A 74 -14.91 -5.45 31.84
N GLY A 75 -14.07 -5.83 30.86
CA GLY A 75 -13.03 -4.98 30.28
C GLY A 75 -11.67 -5.10 30.97
N GLU A 76 -11.54 -5.91 32.04
CA GLU A 76 -10.25 -6.18 32.65
C GLU A 76 -9.38 -7.08 31.76
N HIS A 77 -9.93 -8.14 31.22
CA HIS A 77 -9.20 -9.14 30.42
C HIS A 77 -9.73 -9.28 28.99
N GLU A 78 -10.96 -8.89 28.72
CA GLU A 78 -11.59 -8.98 27.42
C GLU A 78 -10.79 -8.18 26.40
N MET A 79 -10.54 -8.81 25.24
CA MET A 79 -9.74 -8.24 24.15
C MET A 79 -8.35 -7.75 24.56
N GLY A 80 -7.74 -8.39 25.60
CA GLY A 80 -6.44 -7.96 26.15
C GLY A 80 -6.53 -6.79 27.12
N GLY A 81 -7.73 -6.49 27.58
CA GLY A 81 -8.02 -5.37 28.48
C GLY A 81 -8.40 -4.08 27.77
N THR A 82 -9.42 -3.42 28.27
CA THR A 82 -9.94 -2.17 27.71
C THR A 82 -9.67 -0.97 28.62
N ALA A 83 -9.76 0.23 28.07
CA ALA A 83 -9.71 1.48 28.84
C ALA A 83 -11.05 1.82 29.53
N TRP A 84 -12.10 1.11 29.19
CA TRP A 84 -13.42 1.26 29.77
C TRP A 84 -13.81 -0.05 30.46
N MET A 85 -13.97 -0.01 31.77
CA MET A 85 -14.29 -1.17 32.58
C MET A 85 -15.65 -0.97 33.24
N THR A 86 -16.39 -2.06 33.42
CA THR A 86 -17.75 -2.03 34.00
C THR A 86 -17.90 -3.12 35.04
N ILE A 87 -18.52 -2.78 36.16
CA ILE A 87 -19.06 -3.73 37.15
C ILE A 87 -20.58 -3.67 37.07
N SER A 88 -21.24 -4.79 37.20
CA SER A 88 -22.71 -4.88 37.06
C SER A 88 -23.30 -5.82 38.12
N GLY A 89 -24.53 -5.55 38.50
CA GLY A 89 -25.33 -6.48 39.29
C GLY A 89 -26.18 -7.42 38.43
N ALA A 90 -26.41 -7.08 37.16
CA ALA A 90 -27.06 -7.93 36.18
C ALA A 90 -26.02 -8.63 35.29
N GLU A 91 -26.41 -9.70 34.59
CA GLU A 91 -25.53 -10.36 33.64
C GLU A 91 -25.12 -9.40 32.50
N PHE A 92 -23.84 -9.45 32.14
CA PHE A 92 -23.30 -8.52 31.12
C PHE A 92 -24.00 -8.67 29.77
N LYS A 93 -24.45 -9.87 29.43
CA LYS A 93 -25.25 -10.11 28.22
C LYS A 93 -26.61 -9.39 28.26
N GLU A 94 -27.24 -9.29 29.42
CA GLU A 94 -28.52 -8.57 29.58
C GLU A 94 -28.36 -7.06 29.38
N VAL A 95 -27.22 -6.52 29.75
CA VAL A 95 -26.89 -5.09 29.53
C VAL A 95 -26.26 -4.84 28.14
N GLY A 96 -26.27 -5.83 27.26
CA GLY A 96 -25.81 -5.71 25.88
C GLY A 96 -24.30 -5.78 25.68
N LEU A 97 -23.57 -6.26 26.68
CA LEU A 97 -22.11 -6.47 26.60
C LEU A 97 -21.82 -7.91 26.18
N ASN A 98 -20.92 -8.07 25.23
CA ASN A 98 -20.53 -9.40 24.73
C ASN A 98 -19.40 -9.98 25.57
N GLU A 99 -19.60 -11.11 26.20
CA GLU A 99 -18.60 -11.81 27.03
C GLU A 99 -17.72 -12.76 26.21
N ASP A 100 -18.12 -13.10 24.96
CA ASP A 100 -17.40 -14.06 24.12
C ASP A 100 -16.29 -13.37 23.27
N LEU A 101 -15.61 -12.38 23.81
CA LEU A 101 -14.59 -11.62 23.08
C LEU A 101 -13.18 -12.20 23.20
N GLY A 102 -12.98 -13.19 24.09
CA GLY A 102 -11.66 -13.74 24.38
C GLY A 102 -10.73 -12.75 25.07
N THR A 103 -9.53 -13.21 25.41
CA THR A 103 -8.53 -12.44 26.16
C THR A 103 -7.40 -11.87 25.32
N LYS A 104 -7.34 -12.21 24.01
CA LYS A 104 -6.30 -11.71 23.11
C LYS A 104 -6.60 -10.29 22.67
N ALA A 105 -5.58 -9.44 22.67
CA ALA A 105 -5.72 -8.08 22.15
C ALA A 105 -6.07 -8.08 20.64
N ALA A 106 -6.93 -7.13 20.22
CA ALA A 106 -7.36 -7.04 18.82
C ALA A 106 -6.19 -6.97 17.82
N GLY A 107 -5.08 -6.31 18.21
CA GLY A 107 -3.87 -6.23 17.40
C GLY A 107 -3.16 -7.56 17.17
N GLU A 108 -3.30 -8.53 18.08
CA GLU A 108 -2.67 -9.84 17.94
C GLU A 108 -3.30 -10.69 16.84
N TYR A 109 -4.60 -10.51 16.57
CA TYR A 109 -5.28 -11.22 15.48
C TYR A 109 -4.79 -10.78 14.09
N THR A 110 -4.27 -9.57 13.97
CA THR A 110 -3.76 -9.02 12.71
C THR A 110 -2.23 -8.98 12.64
N ALA A 111 -1.53 -9.30 13.73
CA ALA A 111 -0.07 -9.21 13.83
C ALA A 111 0.66 -10.04 12.75
N GLY A 112 0.16 -11.25 12.46
CA GLY A 112 0.73 -12.10 11.41
C GLY A 112 0.62 -11.48 10.02
N ALA A 113 -0.56 -10.98 9.67
CA ALA A 113 -0.79 -10.32 8.38
C ALA A 113 0.02 -9.02 8.26
N LEU A 114 0.05 -8.20 9.32
CA LEU A 114 0.83 -6.96 9.36
C LEU A 114 2.34 -7.23 9.31
N GLY A 115 2.81 -8.33 9.91
CA GLY A 115 4.21 -8.76 9.84
C GLY A 115 4.67 -9.13 8.43
N ALA A 116 3.76 -9.57 7.55
CA ALA A 116 4.06 -9.86 6.16
C ALA A 116 4.22 -8.58 5.28
N VAL A 117 3.64 -7.45 5.69
CA VAL A 117 3.65 -6.21 4.90
C VAL A 117 5.06 -5.70 4.58
N PRO A 118 6.01 -5.59 5.54
CA PRO A 118 7.37 -5.15 5.24
C PRO A 118 8.08 -6.04 4.22
N MET A 119 7.84 -7.36 4.29
CA MET A 119 8.39 -8.32 3.34
C MET A 119 7.83 -8.08 1.93
N VAL A 120 6.52 -7.94 1.79
CA VAL A 120 5.88 -7.67 0.49
C VAL A 120 6.36 -6.34 -0.08
N VAL A 121 6.36 -5.27 0.73
CA VAL A 121 6.81 -3.93 0.32
C VAL A 121 8.29 -3.92 -0.08
N GLY A 122 9.14 -4.73 0.57
CA GLY A 122 10.56 -4.84 0.25
C GLY A 122 10.85 -5.66 -1.01
N ILE A 123 10.17 -6.80 -1.19
CA ILE A 123 10.42 -7.71 -2.32
C ILE A 123 9.93 -7.15 -3.66
N TRP A 124 8.76 -6.53 -3.69
CA TRP A 124 8.18 -6.04 -4.95
C TRP A 124 9.03 -5.01 -5.69
N PRO A 125 9.58 -3.97 -5.05
CA PRO A 125 10.50 -3.04 -5.73
C PRO A 125 11.75 -3.72 -6.28
N VAL A 126 12.30 -4.72 -5.59
CA VAL A 126 13.47 -5.46 -6.06
C VAL A 126 13.14 -6.29 -7.30
N LEU A 127 12.01 -7.03 -7.28
CA LEU A 127 11.55 -7.82 -8.43
C LEU A 127 11.21 -6.93 -9.64
N LEU A 128 10.48 -5.84 -9.42
CA LEU A 128 10.10 -4.91 -10.49
C LEU A 128 11.33 -4.16 -11.03
N GLY A 129 12.25 -3.75 -10.17
CA GLY A 129 13.51 -3.14 -10.56
C GLY A 129 14.40 -4.09 -11.36
N GLY A 130 14.48 -5.36 -10.95
CA GLY A 130 15.18 -6.41 -11.69
C GLY A 130 14.55 -6.66 -13.07
N ALA A 131 13.24 -6.81 -13.15
CA ALA A 131 12.51 -6.97 -14.41
C ALA A 131 12.71 -5.77 -15.35
N TYR A 132 12.63 -4.55 -14.80
CA TYR A 132 12.89 -3.33 -15.55
C TYR A 132 14.31 -3.28 -16.12
N ALA A 133 15.33 -3.61 -15.32
CA ALA A 133 16.72 -3.63 -15.74
C ALA A 133 16.97 -4.64 -16.88
N ILE A 134 16.37 -5.85 -16.79
CA ILE A 134 16.44 -6.87 -17.83
C ILE A 134 15.76 -6.39 -19.12
N THR A 135 14.57 -5.81 -19.02
CA THR A 135 13.84 -5.30 -20.18
C THR A 135 14.59 -4.18 -20.86
N LYS A 136 15.11 -3.23 -20.09
CA LYS A 136 15.91 -2.11 -20.63
C LYS A 136 17.19 -2.60 -21.34
N ARG A 137 17.85 -3.61 -20.78
CA ARG A 137 19.02 -4.21 -21.42
C ARG A 137 18.67 -4.91 -22.74
N LYS A 138 17.54 -5.64 -22.78
CA LYS A 138 17.05 -6.25 -24.04
C LYS A 138 16.74 -5.20 -25.10
N GLU A 139 16.12 -4.08 -24.73
CA GLU A 139 15.85 -2.98 -25.67
C GLU A 139 17.14 -2.34 -26.20
N GLN A 140 18.17 -2.19 -25.37
CA GLN A 140 19.47 -1.68 -25.82
C GLN A 140 20.13 -2.63 -26.82
N ILE A 141 20.18 -3.93 -26.51
CA ILE A 141 20.75 -4.93 -27.41
C ILE A 141 19.96 -4.94 -28.74
N ALA A 142 18.63 -4.94 -28.69
CA ALA A 142 17.81 -4.93 -29.91
C ALA A 142 18.04 -3.67 -30.78
N LYS A 143 18.25 -2.50 -30.14
CA LYS A 143 18.61 -1.26 -30.86
C LYS A 143 19.99 -1.33 -31.54
N GLU A 144 20.99 -1.88 -30.81
CA GLU A 144 22.33 -2.09 -31.34
C GLU A 144 22.30 -3.06 -32.52
N GLU A 145 21.63 -4.21 -32.41
CA GLU A 145 21.47 -5.19 -33.50
C GLU A 145 20.73 -4.58 -34.70
N GLN A 146 19.69 -3.78 -34.45
CA GLN A 146 18.97 -3.08 -35.51
C GLN A 146 19.86 -2.06 -36.22
N HIS A 147 20.64 -1.29 -35.48
CA HIS A 147 21.58 -0.31 -36.03
C HIS A 147 22.65 -1.00 -36.90
N ASP A 148 23.21 -2.10 -36.39
CA ASP A 148 24.23 -2.87 -37.13
C ASP A 148 23.64 -3.51 -38.41
N ALA A 149 22.42 -4.04 -38.32
CA ALA A 149 21.72 -4.59 -39.48
C ALA A 149 21.45 -3.52 -40.55
N VAL A 150 21.04 -2.31 -40.14
CA VAL A 150 20.83 -1.18 -41.04
C VAL A 150 22.16 -0.75 -41.68
N ASN A 151 23.22 -0.60 -40.92
CA ASN A 151 24.54 -0.23 -41.43
C ASN A 151 25.06 -1.28 -42.42
N ALA A 152 24.91 -2.58 -42.11
CA ALA A 152 25.28 -3.64 -43.03
C ALA A 152 24.46 -3.64 -44.34
N ALA A 153 23.16 -3.32 -44.25
CA ALA A 153 22.31 -3.19 -45.42
C ALA A 153 22.70 -1.98 -46.30
N VAL A 154 22.99 -0.84 -45.68
CA VAL A 154 23.47 0.37 -46.38
C VAL A 154 24.79 0.09 -47.07
N ALA A 155 25.76 -0.53 -46.40
CA ALA A 155 27.06 -0.87 -46.99
C ALA A 155 26.89 -1.79 -48.21
N ARG A 156 26.02 -2.80 -48.16
CA ARG A 156 25.71 -3.68 -49.31
C ARG A 156 25.10 -2.92 -50.48
N THR A 157 24.15 -2.04 -50.22
CA THR A 157 23.51 -1.24 -51.27
C THR A 157 24.50 -0.26 -51.91
N GLU A 158 25.39 0.33 -51.13
CA GLU A 158 26.47 1.19 -51.62
C GLU A 158 27.46 0.42 -52.50
N GLU A 159 27.89 -0.77 -52.09
CA GLU A 159 28.75 -1.62 -52.91
C GLU A 159 28.08 -2.04 -54.25
N GLU A 160 26.80 -2.41 -54.18
CA GLU A 160 26.04 -2.77 -55.41
C GLU A 160 25.87 -1.56 -56.32
N ALA A 161 25.59 -0.37 -55.76
CA ALA A 161 25.49 0.86 -56.53
C ALA A 161 26.83 1.23 -57.16
N ALA A 162 27.94 1.12 -56.41
CA ALA A 162 29.29 1.35 -56.93
C ALA A 162 29.64 0.39 -58.08
N LYS A 163 29.35 -0.90 -57.93
CA LYS A 163 29.57 -1.92 -58.98
C LYS A 163 28.74 -1.61 -60.26
N LYS A 164 27.46 -1.24 -60.08
CA LYS A 164 26.61 -0.85 -61.21
C LYS A 164 27.11 0.40 -61.91
N LEU A 165 27.53 1.40 -61.14
CA LEU A 165 28.12 2.63 -61.70
C LEU A 165 29.39 2.34 -62.46
N GLN A 166 30.30 1.52 -61.94
CA GLN A 166 31.54 1.13 -62.56
C GLN A 166 31.28 0.35 -63.84
N ALA A 167 30.35 -0.60 -63.86
CA ALA A 167 29.95 -1.34 -65.04
C ALA A 167 29.32 -0.44 -66.10
N SER A 168 28.56 0.60 -65.74
CA SER A 168 28.01 1.58 -66.67
C SER A 168 29.08 2.49 -67.27
N LEU A 169 30.06 2.91 -66.49
CA LEU A 169 31.21 3.69 -66.94
C LEU A 169 32.07 2.89 -67.88
N ASP A 170 32.35 1.61 -67.64
CA ASP A 170 33.10 0.73 -68.47
C ASP A 170 32.40 0.50 -69.80
N LYS A 171 31.06 0.37 -69.83
CA LYS A 171 30.27 0.27 -71.06
C LYS A 171 30.34 1.57 -71.89
N ALA A 172 30.15 2.72 -71.22
CA ALA A 172 30.22 4.03 -71.85
C ALA A 172 31.63 4.28 -72.46
N ALA A 173 32.68 3.90 -71.70
CA ALA A 173 34.08 4.02 -72.24
C ALA A 173 34.32 3.14 -73.44
N LYS A 174 33.80 1.90 -73.45
CA LYS A 174 33.90 1.00 -74.61
C LYS A 174 33.11 1.50 -75.84
N GLU A 175 31.93 2.08 -75.60
CA GLU A 175 31.13 2.68 -76.72
C GLU A 175 31.81 3.90 -77.27
N ALA A 176 32.32 4.81 -76.41
CA ALA A 176 33.10 5.99 -76.82
C ALA A 176 34.38 5.61 -77.57
N ALA A 177 35.09 4.54 -77.17
CA ALA A 177 36.26 4.02 -77.92
C ALA A 177 35.88 3.49 -79.30
N LYS A 178 34.77 2.71 -79.42
CA LYS A 178 34.27 2.24 -80.71
C LYS A 178 33.82 3.36 -81.64
N GLU A 179 33.22 4.42 -81.08
CA GLU A 179 32.77 5.58 -81.83
C GLU A 179 33.98 6.38 -82.39
N LYS A 180 35.04 6.56 -81.58
CA LYS A 180 36.29 7.15 -81.99
C LYS A 180 36.95 6.34 -83.07
N ASP A 181 37.03 5.01 -82.92
CA ASP A 181 37.63 4.13 -83.96
C ASP A 181 36.84 4.19 -85.27
N ARG A 182 35.49 4.32 -85.21
CA ARG A 182 34.68 4.52 -86.41
C ARG A 182 34.91 5.88 -87.10
N ALA A 183 34.94 6.95 -86.26
CA ALA A 183 35.21 8.31 -86.74
C ALA A 183 36.59 8.40 -87.47
N VAL A 184 37.63 7.77 -86.88
CA VAL A 184 38.97 7.72 -87.46
C VAL A 184 38.98 6.89 -88.71
N ALA A 185 38.23 5.79 -88.81
CA ALA A 185 38.14 4.95 -90.00
C ALA A 185 37.37 5.65 -91.19
N ASP A 186 36.44 6.56 -90.84
CA ASP A 186 35.71 7.34 -91.84
C ASP A 186 36.52 8.57 -92.37
N GLU A 187 37.44 9.12 -91.55
CA GLU A 187 38.36 10.21 -91.99
C GLU A 187 39.52 9.71 -92.87
N VAL A 188 39.84 8.41 -92.88
CA VAL A 188 40.97 7.78 -93.62
C VAL A 188 40.50 7.25 -95.01
N LYS A 189 39.24 7.38 -95.32
CA LYS A 189 38.70 7.05 -96.68
C LYS A 189 38.58 8.28 -97.53
#